data_be0ed4e3f31667c98956dc4802b2cad4
#
_entry.id   be0ed4e3f31667c98956dc4802b2cad4
#
_cell.length_a   1.000
_cell.length_b   1.000
_cell.length_c   1.000
_cell.angle_alpha   90.00
_cell.angle_beta   90.00
_cell.angle_gamma   90.00
#
_symmetry.space_group_name_H-M   'P 1'
#
loop_
_entity.id
_entity.type
_entity.pdbx_description
1 polymer ?
#
loop_
_entity_poly.entity_id
_entity_poly.type
_entity_poly.pdbx_seq_one_letter_code
_entity_poly.pdbx_strand_id
1 'polypeptide(L)'
;GENGRAAHRKLASLLIDVNRSQWAAVWGNLSTAILLAAVIAFSFFMFTDSPLLDASTVSYQLHAIAPFEGLALFYAAIAGVWLFCSGIIAGYFDNRADYLELEMRLQQHRLLQWLKEERRDKFAKYMHENYGSLAGNFFFGVLLGTTGYIGYLLDLPLDIRHVAFSSANLGYSALSTQMGLMEFLIHLFYVLLIGFVNLWVSFSLALMVALRSRGTQISRFPVLLSSLWEQIKEKPLRLFFPVTTVQQALKEDKKNKS
;
A
#
# COMPACT_ATOMS: atom_id res chain seq x y z
N GLY A 1 -6.03 -29.18 20.85
CA GLY A 1 -4.84 -29.30 21.63
C GLY A 1 -3.88 -28.13 21.48
N GLU A 2 -2.74 -28.21 22.14
CA GLU A 2 -1.71 -27.16 22.19
C GLU A 2 -1.15 -26.75 20.83
N ASN A 3 -0.97 -27.69 19.92
CA ASN A 3 -0.52 -27.41 18.54
C ASN A 3 -1.49 -26.50 17.77
N GLY A 4 -2.79 -26.58 18.03
CA GLY A 4 -3.78 -25.70 17.39
C GLY A 4 -3.70 -24.26 17.91
N ARG A 5 -3.49 -24.06 19.22
CA ARG A 5 -3.37 -22.73 19.82
C ARG A 5 -2.07 -22.03 19.37
N ALA A 6 -0.97 -22.75 19.28
CA ALA A 6 0.30 -22.22 18.79
C ALA A 6 0.18 -21.76 17.32
N ALA A 7 -0.50 -22.53 16.47
CA ALA A 7 -0.75 -22.15 15.07
C ALA A 7 -1.63 -20.90 14.96
N HIS A 8 -2.68 -20.76 15.78
CA HIS A 8 -3.54 -19.57 15.79
C HIS A 8 -2.79 -18.33 16.30
N ARG A 9 -1.95 -18.46 17.33
CA ARG A 9 -1.10 -17.37 17.81
C ARG A 9 -0.10 -16.89 16.76
N LYS A 10 0.52 -17.82 16.03
CA LYS A 10 1.42 -17.48 14.92
C LYS A 10 0.69 -16.77 13.79
N LEU A 11 -0.50 -17.26 13.42
CA LEU A 11 -1.32 -16.60 12.39
C LEU A 11 -1.77 -15.20 12.83
N ALA A 12 -2.21 -15.05 14.09
CA ALA A 12 -2.58 -13.76 14.66
C ALA A 12 -1.39 -12.77 14.64
N SER A 13 -0.19 -13.22 14.99
CA SER A 13 1.02 -12.40 14.90
C SER A 13 1.31 -11.95 13.46
N LEU A 14 1.20 -12.85 12.48
CA LEU A 14 1.38 -12.52 11.07
C LEU A 14 0.35 -11.48 10.59
N LEU A 15 -0.91 -11.62 10.99
CA LEU A 15 -1.96 -10.65 10.65
C LEU A 15 -1.67 -9.26 11.23
N ILE A 16 -1.16 -9.17 12.47
CA ILE A 16 -0.74 -7.91 13.08
C ILE A 16 0.44 -7.29 12.30
N ASP A 17 1.43 -8.10 11.93
CA ASP A 17 2.60 -7.62 11.20
C ASP A 17 2.24 -7.15 9.78
N VAL A 18 1.34 -7.86 9.09
CA VAL A 18 0.77 -7.43 7.80
C VAL A 18 -0.02 -6.13 7.96
N ASN A 19 -0.93 -6.04 8.94
CA ASN A 19 -1.69 -4.81 9.19
C ASN A 19 -0.77 -3.61 9.44
N ARG A 20 0.29 -3.78 10.23
CA ARG A 20 1.28 -2.73 10.47
C ARG A 20 1.97 -2.27 9.19
N SER A 21 2.42 -3.21 8.34
CA SER A 21 3.06 -2.87 7.08
C SER A 21 2.12 -2.12 6.13
N GLN A 22 0.84 -2.49 6.12
CA GLN A 22 -0.19 -1.82 5.33
C GLN A 22 -0.44 -0.38 5.82
N TRP A 23 -0.53 -0.16 7.14
CA TRP A 23 -0.64 1.20 7.69
C TRP A 23 0.59 2.06 7.37
N ALA A 24 1.79 1.49 7.45
CA ALA A 24 3.00 2.20 7.05
C ALA A 24 2.96 2.62 5.56
N ALA A 25 2.44 1.74 4.69
CA ALA A 25 2.25 2.05 3.27
C ALA A 25 1.21 3.16 3.06
N VAL A 26 0.09 3.16 3.80
CA VAL A 26 -0.92 4.25 3.72
C VAL A 26 -0.30 5.58 4.12
N TRP A 27 0.38 5.64 5.26
CA TRP A 27 1.03 6.87 5.71
C TRP A 27 2.12 7.33 4.76
N GLY A 28 2.93 6.41 4.22
CA GLY A 28 3.93 6.70 3.19
C GLY A 28 3.31 7.28 1.93
N ASN A 29 2.29 6.64 1.38
CA ASN A 29 1.58 7.11 0.20
C ASN A 29 0.90 8.47 0.44
N LEU A 30 0.22 8.62 1.57
CA LEU A 30 -0.48 9.85 1.94
C LEU A 30 0.50 11.02 2.04
N SER A 31 1.52 10.91 2.88
CA SER A 31 2.46 12.01 3.15
C SER A 31 3.27 12.37 1.92
N THR A 32 3.82 11.37 1.22
CA THR A 32 4.64 11.59 0.02
C THR A 32 3.82 12.22 -1.10
N ALA A 33 2.59 11.73 -1.34
CA ALA A 33 1.75 12.24 -2.42
C ALA A 33 1.27 13.67 -2.13
N ILE A 34 0.85 13.99 -0.90
CA ILE A 34 0.47 15.36 -0.51
C ILE A 34 1.67 16.31 -0.65
N LEU A 35 2.82 15.94 -0.10
CA LEU A 35 4.02 16.79 -0.13
C LEU A 35 4.49 17.04 -1.56
N LEU A 36 4.58 15.98 -2.37
CA LEU A 36 5.01 16.12 -3.76
C LEU A 36 4.04 16.96 -4.59
N ALA A 37 2.72 16.73 -4.43
CA ALA A 37 1.69 17.52 -5.09
C ALA A 37 1.75 19.00 -4.65
N ALA A 38 1.94 19.26 -3.37
CA ALA A 38 2.12 20.61 -2.84
C ALA A 38 3.37 21.29 -3.41
N VAL A 39 4.50 20.60 -3.47
CA VAL A 39 5.74 21.12 -4.07
C VAL A 39 5.54 21.46 -5.55
N ILE A 40 4.88 20.57 -6.32
CA ILE A 40 4.59 20.81 -7.74
C ILE A 40 3.67 22.03 -7.90
N ALA A 41 2.57 22.10 -7.14
CA ALA A 41 1.64 23.21 -7.22
C ALA A 41 2.29 24.54 -6.82
N PHE A 42 3.10 24.54 -5.76
CA PHE A 42 3.86 25.71 -5.33
C PHE A 42 4.91 26.15 -6.37
N SER A 43 5.64 25.20 -6.92
CA SER A 43 6.62 25.48 -7.97
C SER A 43 5.95 26.08 -9.20
N PHE A 44 4.82 25.51 -9.64
CA PHE A 44 4.05 26.04 -10.75
C PHE A 44 3.61 27.50 -10.50
N PHE A 45 3.08 27.77 -9.31
CA PHE A 45 2.69 29.12 -8.90
C PHE A 45 3.90 30.10 -8.94
N MET A 46 5.06 29.69 -8.45
CA MET A 46 6.27 30.51 -8.48
C MET A 46 6.74 30.87 -9.89
N PHE A 47 6.52 29.99 -10.88
CA PHE A 47 6.94 30.22 -12.26
C PHE A 47 5.88 30.93 -13.11
N THR A 48 4.60 30.79 -12.81
CA THR A 48 3.51 31.27 -13.66
C THR A 48 2.66 32.38 -13.05
N ASP A 49 2.86 32.66 -11.75
CA ASP A 49 2.03 33.57 -10.93
C ASP A 49 0.53 33.24 -11.00
N SER A 50 0.21 31.96 -11.23
CA SER A 50 -1.16 31.47 -11.32
C SER A 50 -1.30 30.09 -10.62
N PRO A 51 -2.48 29.76 -10.08
CA PRO A 51 -2.70 28.45 -9.45
C PRO A 51 -2.61 27.34 -10.50
N LEU A 52 -2.11 26.15 -10.07
CA LEU A 52 -1.99 24.97 -10.94
C LEU A 52 -3.37 24.47 -11.39
N LEU A 53 -4.36 24.51 -10.49
CA LEU A 53 -5.74 24.08 -10.76
C LEU A 53 -6.68 25.28 -10.65
N ASP A 54 -7.64 25.33 -11.53
CA ASP A 54 -8.75 26.28 -11.45
C ASP A 54 -9.78 25.86 -10.38
N ALA A 55 -10.63 26.77 -9.98
CA ALA A 55 -11.62 26.56 -8.92
C ALA A 55 -12.61 25.42 -9.26
N SER A 56 -12.97 25.26 -10.53
CA SER A 56 -13.88 24.20 -10.99
C SER A 56 -13.26 22.81 -10.85
N THR A 57 -12.00 22.67 -11.23
CA THR A 57 -11.23 21.42 -11.08
C THR A 57 -11.02 21.07 -9.60
N VAL A 58 -10.70 22.06 -8.77
CA VAL A 58 -10.56 21.85 -7.32
C VAL A 58 -11.88 21.37 -6.73
N SER A 59 -13.00 22.07 -7.02
CA SER A 59 -14.32 21.67 -6.54
C SER A 59 -14.67 20.24 -6.95
N TYR A 60 -14.41 19.87 -8.21
CA TYR A 60 -14.63 18.51 -8.70
C TYR A 60 -13.78 17.49 -7.94
N GLN A 61 -12.47 17.76 -7.74
CA GLN A 61 -11.58 16.83 -7.06
C GLN A 61 -11.94 16.61 -5.58
N LEU A 62 -12.32 17.69 -4.88
CA LEU A 62 -12.71 17.61 -3.48
C LEU A 62 -14.08 16.89 -3.30
N HIS A 63 -15.04 17.17 -4.18
CA HIS A 63 -16.31 16.45 -4.19
C HIS A 63 -16.12 14.97 -4.50
N ALA A 64 -15.20 14.65 -5.41
CA ALA A 64 -14.93 13.28 -5.83
C ALA A 64 -14.31 12.39 -4.73
N ILE A 65 -13.69 12.97 -3.71
CA ILE A 65 -13.17 12.24 -2.53
C ILE A 65 -14.15 12.26 -1.35
N ALA A 66 -15.24 13.03 -1.43
CA ALA A 66 -16.22 13.11 -0.35
C ALA A 66 -17.02 11.80 -0.23
N PRO A 67 -16.94 11.09 0.91
CA PRO A 67 -17.48 9.74 1.03
C PRO A 67 -19.00 9.68 1.11
N PHE A 68 -19.64 10.80 1.47
CA PHE A 68 -21.08 10.87 1.71
C PHE A 68 -21.87 11.59 0.58
N GLU A 69 -21.16 12.15 -0.39
CA GLU A 69 -21.75 12.91 -1.50
C GLU A 69 -21.77 12.12 -2.81
N GLY A 70 -21.17 10.92 -2.83
CA GLY A 70 -21.05 10.10 -4.02
C GLY A 70 -20.62 8.66 -3.73
N LEU A 71 -20.05 8.00 -4.74
CA LEU A 71 -19.62 6.61 -4.69
C LEU A 71 -18.12 6.44 -4.31
N ALA A 72 -17.50 7.42 -3.66
CA ALA A 72 -16.08 7.42 -3.38
C ALA A 72 -15.62 6.14 -2.64
N LEU A 73 -16.37 5.66 -1.64
CA LEU A 73 -16.03 4.44 -0.91
C LEU A 73 -16.24 3.17 -1.74
N PHE A 74 -17.22 3.16 -2.64
CA PHE A 74 -17.40 2.05 -3.58
C PHE A 74 -16.21 1.96 -4.55
N TYR A 75 -15.78 3.07 -5.11
CA TYR A 75 -14.60 3.13 -5.97
C TYR A 75 -13.30 2.82 -5.21
N ALA A 76 -13.24 3.19 -3.94
CA ALA A 76 -12.15 2.76 -3.05
C ALA A 76 -12.14 1.25 -2.84
N ALA A 77 -13.31 0.61 -2.73
CA ALA A 77 -13.38 -0.85 -2.63
C ALA A 77 -12.89 -1.54 -3.91
N ILE A 78 -13.20 -1.02 -5.11
CA ILE A 78 -12.65 -1.53 -6.37
C ILE A 78 -11.11 -1.44 -6.37
N ALA A 79 -10.55 -0.31 -5.96
CA ALA A 79 -9.11 -0.16 -5.81
C ALA A 79 -8.51 -1.17 -4.81
N GLY A 80 -9.25 -1.49 -3.73
CA GLY A 80 -8.88 -2.53 -2.76
C GLY A 80 -8.83 -3.93 -3.38
N VAL A 81 -9.74 -4.27 -4.30
CA VAL A 81 -9.68 -5.53 -5.07
C VAL A 81 -8.42 -5.59 -5.93
N TRP A 82 -8.10 -4.49 -6.63
CA TRP A 82 -6.89 -4.45 -7.45
C TRP A 82 -5.61 -4.48 -6.61
N LEU A 83 -5.62 -3.88 -5.42
CA LEU A 83 -4.51 -3.98 -4.47
C LEU A 83 -4.29 -5.44 -4.02
N PHE A 84 -5.35 -6.20 -3.78
CA PHE A 84 -5.26 -7.64 -3.53
C PHE A 84 -4.68 -8.39 -4.73
N CYS A 85 -5.17 -8.14 -5.94
CA CYS A 85 -4.66 -8.77 -7.17
C CYS A 85 -3.16 -8.46 -7.37
N SER A 86 -2.75 -7.22 -7.13
CA SER A 86 -1.34 -6.82 -7.22
C SER A 86 -0.45 -7.57 -6.24
N GLY A 87 -0.96 -7.86 -5.03
CA GLY A 87 -0.27 -8.70 -4.05
C GLY A 87 -0.05 -10.14 -4.53
N ILE A 88 -1.03 -10.74 -5.21
CA ILE A 88 -0.88 -12.06 -5.84
C ILE A 88 0.18 -12.01 -6.94
N ILE A 89 0.13 -10.98 -7.78
CA ILE A 89 1.11 -10.76 -8.86
C ILE A 89 2.51 -10.61 -8.26
N ALA A 90 2.67 -9.80 -7.22
CA ALA A 90 3.95 -9.62 -6.53
C ALA A 90 4.51 -10.97 -6.05
N GLY A 91 3.70 -11.76 -5.34
CA GLY A 91 4.11 -13.09 -4.88
C GLY A 91 4.50 -14.05 -6.01
N TYR A 92 3.82 -13.98 -7.15
CA TYR A 92 4.20 -14.76 -8.33
C TYR A 92 5.58 -14.35 -8.86
N PHE A 93 5.84 -13.04 -8.96
CA PHE A 93 7.12 -12.53 -9.46
C PHE A 93 8.28 -12.75 -8.47
N ASP A 94 8.03 -12.70 -7.14
CA ASP A 94 9.04 -13.06 -6.14
C ASP A 94 9.46 -14.54 -6.29
N ASN A 95 8.48 -15.46 -6.34
CA ASN A 95 8.77 -16.87 -6.57
C ASN A 95 9.48 -17.10 -7.92
N ARG A 96 9.15 -16.32 -8.95
CA ARG A 96 9.79 -16.40 -10.25
C ARG A 96 11.25 -15.89 -10.22
N ALA A 97 11.53 -14.85 -9.42
CA ALA A 97 12.88 -14.34 -9.23
C ALA A 97 13.79 -15.41 -8.59
N ASP A 98 13.29 -16.08 -7.55
CA ASP A 98 13.98 -17.18 -6.89
C ASP A 98 14.21 -18.35 -7.86
N TYR A 99 13.16 -18.82 -8.54
CA TYR A 99 13.23 -19.94 -9.49
C TYR A 99 14.20 -19.70 -10.65
N LEU A 100 14.28 -18.46 -11.14
CA LEU A 100 15.17 -18.08 -12.23
C LEU A 100 16.57 -17.70 -11.78
N GLU A 101 16.85 -17.69 -10.45
CA GLU A 101 18.12 -17.19 -9.90
C GLU A 101 18.45 -15.78 -10.47
N LEU A 102 17.47 -14.87 -10.40
CA LEU A 102 17.49 -13.58 -11.08
C LEU A 102 18.75 -12.76 -10.77
N GLU A 103 19.22 -12.78 -9.53
CA GLU A 103 20.45 -12.08 -9.11
C GLU A 103 21.66 -12.54 -9.94
N MET A 104 21.91 -13.84 -10.01
CA MET A 104 23.04 -14.39 -10.75
C MET A 104 22.93 -14.12 -12.27
N ARG A 105 21.73 -14.20 -12.84
CA ARG A 105 21.51 -13.89 -14.26
C ARG A 105 21.76 -12.42 -14.58
N LEU A 106 21.36 -11.50 -13.68
CA LEU A 106 21.61 -10.08 -13.86
C LEU A 106 23.10 -9.74 -13.74
N GLN A 107 23.82 -10.36 -12.78
CA GLN A 107 25.26 -10.18 -12.65
C GLN A 107 26.02 -10.58 -13.93
N GLN A 108 25.55 -11.60 -14.64
CA GLN A 108 26.16 -12.10 -15.88
C GLN A 108 25.58 -11.44 -17.14
N HIS A 109 24.53 -10.57 -16.99
CA HIS A 109 23.82 -10.06 -18.15
C HIS A 109 24.66 -9.06 -18.96
N ARG A 110 24.76 -9.28 -20.28
CA ARG A 110 25.61 -8.49 -21.17
C ARG A 110 25.35 -6.98 -21.10
N LEU A 111 24.10 -6.56 -20.98
CA LEU A 111 23.71 -5.16 -20.88
C LEU A 111 24.16 -4.46 -19.59
N LEU A 112 24.58 -5.23 -18.57
CA LEU A 112 25.04 -4.68 -17.30
C LEU A 112 26.55 -4.71 -17.14
N GLN A 113 27.29 -5.23 -18.13
CA GLN A 113 28.75 -5.33 -18.08
C GLN A 113 29.47 -3.97 -18.13
N TRP A 114 28.79 -2.90 -18.57
CA TRP A 114 29.32 -1.52 -18.50
C TRP A 114 29.34 -0.95 -17.07
N LEU A 115 28.58 -1.55 -16.15
CA LEU A 115 28.64 -1.19 -14.73
C LEU A 115 29.87 -1.83 -14.08
N LYS A 116 30.50 -1.10 -13.14
CA LYS A 116 31.51 -1.66 -12.24
C LYS A 116 30.88 -2.84 -11.47
N GLU A 117 31.67 -3.90 -11.24
CA GLU A 117 31.23 -5.15 -10.59
C GLU A 117 30.42 -4.89 -9.31
N GLU A 118 30.95 -4.08 -8.39
CA GLU A 118 30.28 -3.76 -7.12
C GLU A 118 28.88 -3.10 -7.33
N ARG A 119 28.75 -2.24 -8.33
CA ARG A 119 27.44 -1.60 -8.64
C ARG A 119 26.49 -2.57 -9.31
N ARG A 120 26.99 -3.42 -10.17
CA ARG A 120 26.22 -4.46 -10.84
C ARG A 120 25.66 -5.47 -9.83
N ASP A 121 26.46 -5.89 -8.87
CA ASP A 121 26.05 -6.83 -7.81
C ASP A 121 24.99 -6.20 -6.91
N LYS A 122 25.18 -4.95 -6.48
CA LYS A 122 24.17 -4.22 -5.71
C LYS A 122 22.86 -4.07 -6.49
N PHE A 123 22.92 -3.77 -7.77
CA PHE A 123 21.75 -3.66 -8.63
C PHE A 123 21.05 -5.00 -8.81
N ALA A 124 21.81 -6.07 -9.10
CA ALA A 124 21.27 -7.42 -9.28
C ALA A 124 20.56 -7.91 -8.01
N LYS A 125 21.20 -7.74 -6.86
CA LYS A 125 20.62 -8.06 -5.55
C LYS A 125 19.35 -7.24 -5.27
N TYR A 126 19.38 -5.92 -5.49
CA TYR A 126 18.21 -5.05 -5.31
C TYR A 126 17.05 -5.49 -6.20
N MET A 127 17.31 -5.79 -7.48
CA MET A 127 16.28 -6.25 -8.40
C MET A 127 15.69 -7.59 -7.98
N HIS A 128 16.51 -8.53 -7.52
CA HIS A 128 16.05 -9.82 -7.02
C HIS A 128 15.15 -9.65 -5.78
N GLU A 129 15.62 -8.89 -4.78
CA GLU A 129 14.90 -8.68 -3.53
C GLU A 129 13.60 -7.86 -3.67
N ASN A 130 13.46 -7.08 -4.76
CA ASN A 130 12.32 -6.18 -4.97
C ASN A 130 11.49 -6.52 -6.21
N TYR A 131 11.79 -7.63 -6.91
CA TYR A 131 11.18 -7.94 -8.19
C TYR A 131 9.66 -8.05 -8.13
N GLY A 132 9.14 -8.76 -7.13
CA GLY A 132 7.71 -8.85 -6.90
C GLY A 132 7.06 -7.50 -6.57
N SER A 133 7.69 -6.71 -5.71
CA SER A 133 7.17 -5.37 -5.36
C SER A 133 7.10 -4.46 -6.58
N LEU A 134 8.15 -4.46 -7.44
CA LEU A 134 8.19 -3.66 -8.66
C LEU A 134 7.10 -4.11 -9.65
N ALA A 135 6.99 -5.43 -9.88
CA ALA A 135 5.97 -6.00 -10.75
C ALA A 135 4.55 -5.73 -10.20
N GLY A 136 4.33 -5.98 -8.92
CA GLY A 136 3.04 -5.72 -8.26
C GLY A 136 2.59 -4.28 -8.42
N ASN A 137 3.48 -3.31 -8.15
CA ASN A 137 3.17 -1.90 -8.30
C ASN A 137 2.92 -1.50 -9.76
N PHE A 138 3.69 -2.03 -10.71
CA PHE A 138 3.47 -1.79 -12.12
C PHE A 138 2.09 -2.28 -12.57
N PHE A 139 1.76 -3.53 -12.29
CA PHE A 139 0.46 -4.09 -12.67
C PHE A 139 -0.69 -3.45 -11.89
N PHE A 140 -0.47 -3.02 -10.65
CA PHE A 140 -1.45 -2.24 -9.91
C PHE A 140 -1.80 -0.94 -10.64
N GLY A 141 -0.80 -0.20 -11.09
CA GLY A 141 -1.01 1.01 -11.89
C GLY A 141 -1.78 0.73 -13.20
N VAL A 142 -1.44 -0.37 -13.89
CA VAL A 142 -2.17 -0.81 -15.10
C VAL A 142 -3.63 -1.12 -14.78
N LEU A 143 -3.92 -1.87 -13.72
CA LEU A 143 -5.28 -2.23 -13.31
C LEU A 143 -6.11 -1.00 -12.95
N LEU A 144 -5.53 -0.04 -12.19
CA LEU A 144 -6.21 1.20 -11.84
C LEU A 144 -6.52 2.05 -13.10
N GLY A 145 -5.52 2.25 -13.96
CA GLY A 145 -5.67 3.05 -15.17
C GLY A 145 -6.64 2.41 -16.17
N THR A 146 -6.57 1.10 -16.36
CA THR A 146 -7.46 0.37 -17.25
C THR A 146 -8.92 0.46 -16.79
N THR A 147 -9.17 0.39 -15.49
CA THR A 147 -10.55 0.48 -14.94
C THR A 147 -11.16 1.84 -15.26
N GLY A 148 -10.46 2.93 -15.02
CA GLY A 148 -10.94 4.28 -15.36
C GLY A 148 -11.13 4.45 -16.87
N TYR A 149 -10.22 3.90 -17.68
CA TYR A 149 -10.32 3.95 -19.13
C TYR A 149 -11.51 3.15 -19.68
N ILE A 150 -11.79 1.97 -19.13
CA ILE A 150 -13.00 1.19 -19.47
C ILE A 150 -14.26 1.96 -19.08
N GLY A 151 -14.29 2.59 -17.91
CA GLY A 151 -15.38 3.47 -17.51
C GLY A 151 -15.65 4.55 -18.54
N TYR A 152 -14.61 5.25 -18.98
CA TYR A 152 -14.72 6.29 -20.01
C TYR A 152 -15.22 5.74 -21.36
N LEU A 153 -14.66 4.62 -21.85
CA LEU A 153 -15.03 4.05 -23.15
C LEU A 153 -16.47 3.53 -23.21
N LEU A 154 -16.97 3.01 -22.09
CA LEU A 154 -18.28 2.36 -22.03
C LEU A 154 -19.36 3.28 -21.42
N ASP A 155 -19.01 4.54 -21.15
CA ASP A 155 -19.89 5.50 -20.45
C ASP A 155 -20.47 4.92 -19.15
N LEU A 156 -19.62 4.17 -18.42
CA LEU A 156 -19.96 3.58 -17.15
C LEU A 156 -19.49 4.49 -16.02
N PRO A 157 -20.24 4.60 -14.93
CA PRO A 157 -19.80 5.34 -13.75
C PRO A 157 -18.71 4.56 -12.98
N LEU A 158 -17.66 4.14 -13.69
CA LEU A 158 -16.51 3.47 -13.14
C LEU A 158 -15.41 4.49 -12.90
N ASP A 159 -15.05 4.65 -11.68
CA ASP A 159 -13.93 5.47 -11.25
C ASP A 159 -13.08 4.71 -10.23
N ILE A 160 -11.92 5.24 -9.91
CA ILE A 160 -11.00 4.63 -8.96
C ILE A 160 -10.64 5.64 -7.90
N ARG A 161 -10.82 5.25 -6.64
CA ARG A 161 -10.34 6.03 -5.49
C ARG A 161 -9.29 5.25 -4.74
N HIS A 162 -8.04 5.61 -4.98
CA HIS A 162 -6.89 5.06 -4.25
C HIS A 162 -6.24 6.16 -3.41
N VAL A 163 -5.79 5.80 -2.21
CA VAL A 163 -5.24 6.75 -1.23
C VAL A 163 -4.16 7.66 -1.81
N ALA A 164 -3.26 7.17 -2.65
CA ALA A 164 -2.19 8.00 -3.22
C ALA A 164 -2.73 9.07 -4.19
N PHE A 165 -3.68 8.73 -5.08
CA PHE A 165 -4.29 9.69 -6.00
C PHE A 165 -5.14 10.72 -5.25
N SER A 166 -5.96 10.26 -4.31
CA SER A 166 -6.77 11.15 -3.47
C SER A 166 -5.91 12.09 -2.63
N SER A 167 -4.77 11.63 -2.16
CA SER A 167 -3.78 12.43 -1.43
C SER A 167 -3.14 13.50 -2.33
N ALA A 168 -2.77 13.14 -3.56
CA ALA A 168 -2.22 14.09 -4.52
C ALA A 168 -3.24 15.16 -4.89
N ASN A 169 -4.50 14.77 -5.15
CA ASN A 169 -5.58 15.71 -5.42
C ASN A 169 -5.79 16.70 -4.27
N LEU A 170 -5.75 16.22 -3.03
CA LEU A 170 -5.81 17.10 -1.86
C LEU A 170 -4.62 18.07 -1.80
N GLY A 171 -3.40 17.58 -2.07
CA GLY A 171 -2.20 18.42 -2.08
C GLY A 171 -2.25 19.53 -3.14
N TYR A 172 -2.65 19.19 -4.37
CA TYR A 172 -2.85 20.17 -5.45
C TYR A 172 -3.94 21.19 -5.11
N SER A 173 -5.08 20.71 -4.63
CA SER A 173 -6.24 21.55 -4.30
C SER A 173 -5.91 22.53 -3.16
N ALA A 174 -5.25 22.05 -2.11
CA ALA A 174 -4.90 22.86 -0.96
C ALA A 174 -4.03 24.07 -1.31
N LEU A 175 -3.05 23.90 -2.19
CA LEU A 175 -2.18 24.99 -2.63
C LEU A 175 -2.83 25.89 -3.70
N SER A 176 -3.66 25.31 -4.56
CA SER A 176 -4.31 26.09 -5.64
C SER A 176 -5.39 27.05 -5.11
N THR A 177 -6.03 26.73 -3.99
CA THR A 177 -7.10 27.58 -3.41
C THR A 177 -6.72 28.23 -2.09
N GLN A 178 -5.49 28.07 -1.60
CA GLN A 178 -5.07 28.49 -0.25
C GLN A 178 -6.02 27.99 0.82
N MET A 179 -6.33 26.69 0.76
CA MET A 179 -7.31 26.00 1.62
C MET A 179 -7.06 26.26 3.11
N GLY A 180 -8.13 26.54 3.82
CA GLY A 180 -8.05 26.70 5.29
C GLY A 180 -7.71 25.37 6.00
N LEU A 181 -7.08 25.48 7.18
CA LEU A 181 -6.63 24.29 7.94
C LEU A 181 -7.78 23.32 8.24
N MET A 182 -8.95 23.84 8.64
CA MET A 182 -10.10 23.00 8.98
C MET A 182 -10.62 22.24 7.76
N GLU A 183 -10.71 22.89 6.62
CA GLU A 183 -11.13 22.29 5.37
C GLU A 183 -10.13 21.22 4.92
N PHE A 184 -8.83 21.50 5.03
CA PHE A 184 -7.77 20.53 4.76
C PHE A 184 -7.90 19.29 5.65
N LEU A 185 -8.13 19.45 6.96
CA LEU A 185 -8.27 18.34 7.90
C LEU A 185 -9.50 17.47 7.61
N ILE A 186 -10.61 18.07 7.19
CA ILE A 186 -11.82 17.34 6.77
C ILE A 186 -11.51 16.47 5.56
N HIS A 187 -10.90 17.03 4.50
CA HIS A 187 -10.57 16.28 3.30
C HIS A 187 -9.46 15.26 3.54
N LEU A 188 -8.52 15.55 4.44
CA LEU A 188 -7.52 14.58 4.89
C LEU A 188 -8.18 13.37 5.57
N PHE A 189 -9.19 13.61 6.39
CA PHE A 189 -9.98 12.53 6.98
C PHE A 189 -10.70 11.69 5.90
N TYR A 190 -11.26 12.32 4.86
CA TYR A 190 -11.86 11.60 3.74
C TYR A 190 -10.85 10.73 2.98
N VAL A 191 -9.66 11.26 2.74
CA VAL A 191 -8.56 10.48 2.12
C VAL A 191 -8.12 9.31 2.98
N LEU A 192 -8.04 9.48 4.30
CA LEU A 192 -7.75 8.40 5.25
C LEU A 192 -8.84 7.32 5.23
N LEU A 193 -10.10 7.71 5.11
CA LEU A 193 -11.21 6.76 5.00
C LEU A 193 -11.14 5.95 3.69
N ILE A 194 -10.80 6.58 2.57
CA ILE A 194 -10.53 5.91 1.29
C ILE A 194 -9.39 4.90 1.48
N GLY A 195 -8.27 5.30 2.09
CA GLY A 195 -7.15 4.42 2.39
C GLY A 195 -7.53 3.24 3.27
N PHE A 196 -8.34 3.48 4.28
CA PHE A 196 -8.88 2.42 5.14
C PHE A 196 -9.70 1.41 4.34
N VAL A 197 -10.61 1.86 3.46
CA VAL A 197 -11.41 0.96 2.62
C VAL A 197 -10.53 0.18 1.63
N ASN A 198 -9.54 0.82 0.98
CA ASN A 198 -8.58 0.13 0.12
C ASN A 198 -7.92 -1.04 0.87
N LEU A 199 -7.43 -0.78 2.09
CA LEU A 199 -6.77 -1.80 2.91
C LEU A 199 -7.74 -2.87 3.40
N TRP A 200 -8.90 -2.47 3.90
CA TRP A 200 -9.89 -3.40 4.45
C TRP A 200 -10.33 -4.44 3.43
N VAL A 201 -10.65 -4.00 2.20
CA VAL A 201 -11.06 -4.90 1.12
C VAL A 201 -9.92 -5.82 0.72
N SER A 202 -8.73 -5.26 0.47
CA SER A 202 -7.55 -6.05 0.09
C SER A 202 -7.19 -7.09 1.14
N PHE A 203 -7.15 -6.69 2.41
CA PHE A 203 -6.84 -7.58 3.53
C PHE A 203 -7.89 -8.68 3.70
N SER A 204 -9.18 -8.34 3.59
CA SER A 204 -10.28 -9.31 3.73
C SER A 204 -10.21 -10.39 2.65
N LEU A 205 -9.92 -10.01 1.40
CA LEU A 205 -9.74 -10.94 0.29
C LEU A 205 -8.50 -11.82 0.49
N ALA A 206 -7.37 -11.24 0.88
CA ALA A 206 -6.13 -11.98 1.15
C ALA A 206 -6.33 -12.99 2.30
N LEU A 207 -6.99 -12.57 3.37
CA LEU A 207 -7.32 -13.45 4.50
C LEU A 207 -8.25 -14.60 4.08
N MET A 208 -9.28 -14.31 3.29
CA MET A 208 -10.21 -15.33 2.78
C MET A 208 -9.48 -16.39 1.95
N VAL A 209 -8.60 -15.98 1.05
CA VAL A 209 -7.78 -16.91 0.23
C VAL A 209 -6.82 -17.70 1.11
N ALA A 210 -6.15 -17.06 2.06
CA ALA A 210 -5.20 -17.72 2.98
C ALA A 210 -5.89 -18.76 3.88
N LEU A 211 -7.10 -18.49 4.35
CA LEU A 211 -7.88 -19.44 5.15
C LEU A 211 -8.34 -20.63 4.30
N ARG A 212 -8.82 -20.38 3.07
CA ARG A 212 -9.23 -21.44 2.14
C ARG A 212 -8.08 -22.36 1.74
N SER A 213 -6.92 -21.81 1.40
CA SER A 213 -5.76 -22.58 0.96
C SER A 213 -5.20 -23.51 2.03
N ARG A 214 -5.41 -23.18 3.30
CA ARG A 214 -4.96 -23.99 4.45
C ARG A 214 -6.00 -25.02 4.93
N GLY A 215 -7.14 -25.15 4.27
CA GLY A 215 -8.21 -26.05 4.69
C GLY A 215 -8.77 -25.74 6.10
N THR A 216 -8.52 -24.52 6.60
CA THR A 216 -8.96 -24.10 7.94
C THR A 216 -10.47 -23.91 7.90
N GLN A 217 -11.21 -24.73 8.64
CA GLN A 217 -12.65 -24.57 8.76
C GLN A 217 -12.97 -23.22 9.42
N ILE A 218 -13.94 -22.51 8.88
CA ILE A 218 -14.45 -21.20 9.38
C ILE A 218 -14.92 -21.32 10.86
N SER A 219 -15.22 -22.53 11.34
CA SER A 219 -15.57 -22.82 12.75
C SER A 219 -14.49 -22.41 13.77
N ARG A 220 -13.24 -22.18 13.33
CA ARG A 220 -12.12 -21.73 14.20
C ARG A 220 -11.84 -20.22 14.15
N PHE A 221 -12.63 -19.48 13.38
CA PHE A 221 -12.49 -18.01 13.25
C PHE A 221 -12.63 -17.27 14.62
N PRO A 222 -13.56 -17.65 15.52
CA PRO A 222 -13.64 -17.04 16.85
C PRO A 222 -12.36 -17.22 17.68
N VAL A 223 -11.70 -18.37 17.55
CA VAL A 223 -10.42 -18.66 18.26
C VAL A 223 -9.29 -17.79 17.72
N LEU A 224 -9.28 -17.54 16.41
CA LEU A 224 -8.31 -16.62 15.79
C LEU A 224 -8.55 -15.17 16.26
N LEU A 225 -9.81 -14.73 16.30
CA LEU A 225 -10.18 -13.40 16.80
C LEU A 225 -9.81 -13.22 18.27
N SER A 226 -10.04 -14.21 19.12
CA SER A 226 -9.62 -14.14 20.54
C SER A 226 -8.10 -14.04 20.67
N SER A 227 -7.35 -14.81 19.87
CA SER A 227 -5.87 -14.76 19.86
C SER A 227 -5.35 -13.42 19.35
N LEU A 228 -6.01 -12.82 18.35
CA LEU A 228 -5.71 -11.47 17.87
C LEU A 228 -5.96 -10.43 18.97
N TRP A 229 -7.11 -10.53 19.62
CA TRP A 229 -7.51 -9.60 20.68
C TRP A 229 -6.59 -9.65 21.88
N GLU A 230 -6.17 -10.84 22.29
CA GLU A 230 -5.17 -11.02 23.36
C GLU A 230 -3.84 -10.33 23.02
N GLN A 231 -3.31 -10.56 21.81
CA GLN A 231 -2.05 -9.96 21.38
C GLN A 231 -2.14 -8.43 21.23
N ILE A 232 -3.29 -7.90 20.78
CA ILE A 232 -3.53 -6.47 20.69
C ILE A 232 -3.57 -5.86 22.09
N LYS A 233 -4.24 -6.50 23.05
CA LYS A 233 -4.29 -6.04 24.44
C LYS A 233 -2.91 -6.04 25.11
N GLU A 234 -2.11 -7.08 24.86
CA GLU A 234 -0.77 -7.18 25.43
C GLU A 234 0.18 -6.07 24.91
N LYS A 235 0.07 -5.71 23.62
CA LYS A 235 0.96 -4.74 22.98
C LYS A 235 0.21 -3.91 21.91
N PRO A 236 -0.64 -2.95 22.30
CA PRO A 236 -1.48 -2.20 21.36
C PRO A 236 -0.68 -1.38 20.35
N LEU A 237 0.48 -0.87 20.72
CA LEU A 237 1.37 -0.12 19.82
C LEU A 237 1.98 -0.98 18.70
N ARG A 238 1.98 -2.31 18.83
CA ARG A 238 2.47 -3.22 17.81
C ARG A 238 1.64 -3.17 16.51
N LEU A 239 0.39 -2.72 16.58
CA LEU A 239 -0.43 -2.51 15.40
C LEU A 239 0.12 -1.42 14.45
N PHE A 240 0.84 -0.45 15.01
CA PHE A 240 1.30 0.73 14.28
C PHE A 240 2.82 0.83 14.18
N PHE A 241 3.54 0.36 15.19
CA PHE A 241 4.99 0.50 15.29
C PHE A 241 5.69 -0.86 15.43
N PRO A 242 6.90 -1.03 14.84
CA PRO A 242 7.72 -2.21 15.06
C PRO A 242 8.18 -2.24 16.53
N VAL A 243 7.57 -3.09 17.34
CA VAL A 243 8.03 -3.33 18.70
C VAL A 243 9.11 -4.39 18.63
N THR A 244 10.37 -3.95 18.61
CA THR A 244 11.53 -4.86 18.70
C THR A 244 11.51 -5.48 20.10
N THR A 245 11.36 -6.80 20.17
CA THR A 245 11.54 -7.50 21.43
C THR A 245 13.02 -7.46 21.78
N VAL A 246 13.35 -7.21 23.07
CA VAL A 246 14.76 -7.19 23.56
C VAL A 246 15.55 -8.41 23.08
N GLN A 247 14.90 -9.57 22.94
CA GLN A 247 15.50 -10.79 22.38
C GLN A 247 15.84 -10.71 20.88
N GLN A 248 15.10 -9.95 20.08
CA GLN A 248 15.41 -9.73 18.66
C GLN A 248 16.56 -8.73 18.52
N ALA A 249 16.54 -7.65 19.31
CA ALA A 249 17.64 -6.69 19.35
C ALA A 249 18.96 -7.35 19.79
N LEU A 250 18.93 -8.26 20.76
CA LEU A 250 20.10 -9.01 21.19
C LEU A 250 20.58 -10.05 20.14
N LYS A 251 19.70 -10.59 19.32
CA LYS A 251 20.06 -11.48 18.20
C LYS A 251 20.68 -10.70 17.04
N GLU A 252 20.17 -9.52 16.73
CA GLU A 252 20.72 -8.64 15.70
C GLU A 252 22.08 -8.08 16.12
N ASP A 253 22.26 -7.70 17.39
CA ASP A 253 23.54 -7.24 17.92
C ASP A 253 24.60 -8.35 17.93
N LYS A 254 24.23 -9.61 18.14
CA LYS A 254 25.14 -10.77 18.03
C LYS A 254 25.49 -11.09 16.57
N LYS A 255 24.58 -10.88 15.62
CA LYS A 255 24.81 -11.11 14.19
C LYS A 255 25.69 -10.04 13.55
N ASN A 256 25.66 -8.81 14.08
CA ASN A 256 26.50 -7.71 13.61
C ASN A 256 27.91 -7.71 14.23
N LYS A 257 28.16 -8.54 15.23
CA LYS A 257 29.46 -8.70 15.90
C LYS A 257 30.20 -10.00 15.51
N SER A 258 29.63 -10.81 14.66
CA SER A 258 30.22 -12.01 14.05
C SER A 258 30.55 -11.76 12.58
#